data_2d2b097f6fb8fe1e735c2cd4100f603d
#
_entry.id   2d2b097f6fb8fe1e735c2cd4100f603d
#
_cell.length_a   1.000
_cell.length_b   1.000
_cell.length_c   1.000
_cell.angle_alpha   90.00
_cell.angle_beta   90.00
_cell.angle_gamma   90.00
#
_symmetry.space_group_name_H-M   'P 1'
#
loop_
_entity.id
_entity.type
_entity.pdbx_description
1 polymer ?
#
loop_
_entity_poly.entity_id
_entity_poly.type
_entity_poly.pdbx_seq_one_letter_code
_entity_poly.pdbx_strand_id
1 'polypeptide(L)'
;SLAPYILLALALVGLGDTLYLSYFQYLNLIPTCAIGGCEVVLTSAQSKFFGVPLSYIGLVYYVYMFCLAFLLCVEPRSRALRLGALAYTGIGALYSIYAIFYVQLSVLGALCQFCLISALTTWALFGTTIYYVRSNRL
;
A
#
# COMPACT_ATOMS: atom_id res chain seq x y z
N SER A 1 -14.49 -8.04 17.02
CA SER A 1 -14.43 -7.02 15.98
C SER A 1 -13.95 -7.59 14.66
N LEU A 2 -14.52 -7.12 13.57
CA LEU A 2 -14.12 -7.57 12.23
C LEU A 2 -12.91 -6.80 11.69
N ALA A 3 -12.49 -5.73 12.36
CA ALA A 3 -11.42 -4.86 11.87
C ALA A 3 -10.11 -5.59 11.54
N PRO A 4 -9.58 -6.49 12.38
CA PRO A 4 -8.37 -7.23 12.02
C PRO A 4 -8.51 -8.05 10.74
N TYR A 5 -9.68 -8.64 10.52
CA TYR A 5 -9.94 -9.43 9.31
C TYR A 5 -10.05 -8.56 8.07
N ILE A 6 -10.62 -7.36 8.21
CA ILE A 6 -10.66 -6.37 7.14
C ILE A 6 -9.23 -5.93 6.79
N LEU A 7 -8.40 -5.67 7.79
CA LEU A 7 -7.00 -5.32 7.57
C LEU A 7 -6.26 -6.44 6.83
N LEU A 8 -6.52 -7.69 7.21
CA LEU A 8 -5.90 -8.84 6.56
C LEU A 8 -6.31 -8.93 5.08
N ALA A 9 -7.61 -8.76 4.80
CA ALA A 9 -8.11 -8.79 3.42
C ALA A 9 -7.52 -7.67 2.58
N LEU A 10 -7.46 -6.46 3.12
CA LEU A 10 -6.86 -5.31 2.42
C LEU A 10 -5.37 -5.52 2.17
N ALA A 11 -4.66 -6.10 3.14
CA ALA A 11 -3.24 -6.42 2.95
C ALA A 11 -3.04 -7.43 1.82
N LEU A 12 -3.95 -8.39 1.69
CA LEU A 12 -3.89 -9.34 0.58
C LEU A 12 -4.12 -8.68 -0.78
N VAL A 13 -5.03 -7.71 -0.84
CA VAL A 13 -5.25 -6.92 -2.08
C VAL A 13 -3.99 -6.18 -2.46
N GLY A 14 -3.38 -5.46 -1.50
CA GLY A 14 -2.14 -4.74 -1.75
C GLY A 14 -0.99 -5.66 -2.12
N LEU A 15 -0.90 -6.81 -1.47
CA LEU A 15 0.13 -7.79 -1.75
C LEU A 15 -0.01 -8.34 -3.17
N GLY A 16 -1.24 -8.66 -3.61
CA GLY A 16 -1.49 -9.12 -4.97
C GLY A 16 -1.10 -8.07 -6.01
N ASP A 17 -1.47 -6.81 -5.77
CA ASP A 17 -1.14 -5.70 -6.66
C ASP A 17 0.38 -5.53 -6.79
N THR A 18 1.10 -5.49 -5.67
CA THR A 18 2.55 -5.29 -5.68
C THR A 18 3.30 -6.51 -6.20
N LEU A 19 2.78 -7.72 -5.98
CA LEU A 19 3.35 -8.93 -6.57
C LEU A 19 3.26 -8.88 -8.08
N TYR A 20 2.10 -8.47 -8.61
CA TYR A 20 1.90 -8.35 -10.04
C TYR A 20 2.88 -7.35 -10.65
N LEU A 21 2.99 -6.17 -10.07
CA LEU A 21 3.92 -5.14 -10.53
C LEU A 21 5.38 -5.59 -10.42
N SER A 22 5.73 -6.28 -9.34
CA SER A 22 7.09 -6.77 -9.11
C SER A 22 7.46 -7.85 -10.12
N TYR A 23 6.51 -8.69 -10.50
CA TYR A 23 6.72 -9.70 -11.51
C TYR A 23 7.08 -9.06 -12.86
N PHE A 24 6.29 -8.06 -13.29
CA PHE A 24 6.60 -7.35 -14.53
C PHE A 24 7.91 -6.56 -14.44
N GLN A 25 8.20 -5.99 -13.29
CA GLN A 25 9.47 -5.29 -13.06
C GLN A 25 10.65 -6.24 -13.20
N TYR A 26 10.53 -7.45 -12.66
CA TYR A 26 11.58 -8.46 -12.74
C TYR A 26 11.84 -8.87 -14.20
N LEU A 27 10.79 -8.97 -15.01
CA LEU A 27 10.89 -9.32 -16.43
C LEU A 27 11.22 -8.12 -17.33
N ASN A 28 11.36 -6.93 -16.77
CA ASN A 28 11.55 -5.67 -17.50
C ASN A 28 10.42 -5.39 -18.50
N LEU A 29 9.20 -5.79 -18.13
CA LEU A 29 7.99 -5.55 -18.93
C LEU A 29 7.12 -4.52 -18.23
N ILE A 30 6.26 -3.86 -19.02
CA ILE A 30 5.29 -2.90 -18.50
C ILE A 30 3.90 -3.52 -18.65
N PRO A 31 3.12 -3.63 -17.56
CA PRO A 31 1.79 -4.23 -17.65
C PRO A 31 0.84 -3.34 -18.45
N THR A 32 -0.14 -3.97 -19.11
CA THR A 32 -1.20 -3.26 -19.81
C THR A 32 -2.05 -2.51 -18.80
N CYS A 33 -2.29 -1.23 -19.07
CA CYS A 33 -3.00 -0.35 -18.16
C CYS A 33 -4.27 0.17 -18.81
N ALA A 34 -5.42 0.00 -18.15
CA ALA A 34 -6.71 0.44 -18.68
C ALA A 34 -6.79 1.96 -18.87
N ILE A 35 -6.13 2.73 -18.00
CA ILE A 35 -6.15 4.20 -18.06
C ILE A 35 -4.96 4.78 -18.83
N GLY A 36 -4.06 3.95 -19.33
CA GLY A 36 -2.99 4.35 -20.23
C GLY A 36 -1.82 5.12 -19.64
N GLY A 37 -1.76 5.32 -18.32
CA GLY A 37 -0.70 6.10 -17.67
C GLY A 37 0.45 5.29 -17.08
N CYS A 38 0.37 3.97 -17.11
CA CYS A 38 1.34 3.12 -16.43
C CYS A 38 2.76 3.24 -16.99
N GLU A 39 2.91 3.39 -18.31
CA GLU A 39 4.23 3.51 -18.93
C GLU A 39 4.99 4.71 -18.39
N VAL A 40 4.32 5.86 -18.31
CA VAL A 40 4.93 7.10 -17.84
C VAL A 40 5.35 6.96 -16.39
N VAL A 41 4.47 6.45 -15.55
CA VAL A 41 4.71 6.34 -14.10
C VAL A 41 5.78 5.29 -13.80
N LEU A 42 5.66 4.09 -14.39
CA LEU A 42 6.54 2.97 -14.06
C LEU A 42 7.94 3.11 -14.63
N THR A 43 8.12 3.93 -15.66
CA THR A 43 9.45 4.19 -16.25
C THR A 43 10.07 5.50 -15.76
N SER A 44 9.38 6.25 -14.91
CA SER A 44 9.87 7.52 -14.39
C SER A 44 10.99 7.32 -13.37
N ALA A 45 11.78 8.38 -13.17
CA ALA A 45 12.82 8.38 -12.13
C ALA A 45 12.21 8.19 -10.73
N GLN A 46 10.98 8.68 -10.52
CA GLN A 46 10.27 8.56 -9.26
C GLN A 46 9.74 7.15 -9.00
N SER A 47 9.78 6.25 -9.99
CA SER A 47 9.37 4.86 -9.80
C SER A 47 10.43 4.04 -9.03
N LYS A 48 11.58 4.63 -8.76
CA LYS A 48 12.66 3.98 -8.02
C LYS A 48 13.07 4.84 -6.84
N PHE A 49 13.35 4.19 -5.72
CA PHE A 49 13.80 4.84 -4.50
C PHE A 49 15.18 4.29 -4.16
N PHE A 50 16.22 5.14 -4.24
CA PHE A 50 17.62 4.73 -4.07
C PHE A 50 18.00 3.56 -4.99
N GLY A 51 17.50 3.57 -6.23
CA GLY A 51 17.77 2.53 -7.21
C GLY A 51 16.93 1.28 -7.09
N VAL A 52 16.09 1.16 -6.06
CA VAL A 52 15.19 0.03 -5.86
C VAL A 52 13.81 0.37 -6.41
N PRO A 53 13.23 -0.46 -7.31
CA PRO A 53 11.87 -0.20 -7.80
C PRO A 53 10.86 -0.11 -6.68
N LEU A 54 9.94 0.87 -6.77
CA LEU A 54 8.92 1.07 -5.75
C LEU A 54 7.99 -0.13 -5.59
N SER A 55 7.79 -0.91 -6.65
CA SER A 55 6.98 -2.13 -6.56
C SER A 55 7.57 -3.13 -5.55
N TYR A 56 8.89 -3.24 -5.50
CA TYR A 56 9.57 -4.12 -4.53
C TYR A 56 9.42 -3.58 -3.11
N ILE A 57 9.55 -2.27 -2.95
CA ILE A 57 9.36 -1.62 -1.64
C ILE A 57 7.92 -1.80 -1.18
N GLY A 58 6.96 -1.62 -2.08
CA GLY A 58 5.55 -1.84 -1.78
C GLY A 58 5.25 -3.30 -1.43
N LEU A 59 5.91 -4.24 -2.12
CA LEU A 59 5.75 -5.66 -1.81
C LEU A 59 6.19 -5.95 -0.37
N VAL A 60 7.36 -5.44 0.03
CA VAL A 60 7.85 -5.60 1.41
C VAL A 60 6.88 -4.95 2.39
N TYR A 61 6.37 -3.75 2.06
CA TYR A 61 5.41 -3.05 2.90
C TYR A 61 4.17 -3.92 3.17
N TYR A 62 3.59 -4.50 2.12
CA TYR A 62 2.37 -5.30 2.26
C TYR A 62 2.62 -6.67 2.90
N VAL A 63 3.82 -7.25 2.72
CA VAL A 63 4.19 -8.47 3.43
C VAL A 63 4.20 -8.22 4.94
N TYR A 64 4.85 -7.13 5.38
CA TYR A 64 4.85 -6.78 6.80
C TYR A 64 3.47 -6.39 7.30
N MET A 65 2.70 -5.70 6.46
CA MET A 65 1.32 -5.34 6.83
C MET A 65 0.46 -6.59 6.98
N PHE A 66 0.64 -7.58 6.11
CA PHE A 66 -0.06 -8.86 6.25
C PHE A 66 0.29 -9.54 7.56
N CYS A 67 1.58 -9.59 7.91
CA CYS A 67 2.02 -10.17 9.17
C CYS A 67 1.43 -9.43 10.36
N LEU A 68 1.41 -8.09 10.30
CA LEU A 68 0.87 -7.27 11.37
C LEU A 68 -0.64 -7.50 11.53
N ALA A 69 -1.38 -7.57 10.43
CA ALA A 69 -2.81 -7.86 10.45
C ALA A 69 -3.09 -9.26 11.00
N PHE A 70 -2.28 -10.22 10.62
CA PHE A 70 -2.39 -11.59 11.15
C PHE A 70 -2.17 -11.62 12.64
N LEU A 71 -1.15 -10.91 13.14
CA LEU A 71 -0.90 -10.81 14.58
C LEU A 71 -2.08 -10.16 15.31
N LEU A 72 -2.72 -9.18 14.70
CA LEU A 72 -3.90 -8.55 15.27
C LEU A 72 -5.11 -9.50 15.29
N CYS A 73 -5.20 -10.43 14.35
CA CYS A 73 -6.24 -11.45 14.37
C CYS A 73 -6.03 -12.42 15.53
N VAL A 74 -4.77 -12.74 15.85
CA VAL A 74 -4.42 -13.64 16.95
C VAL A 74 -4.49 -12.91 18.29
N GLU A 75 -4.00 -11.67 18.34
CA GLU A 75 -3.91 -10.84 19.55
C GLU A 75 -4.64 -9.51 19.35
N PRO A 76 -5.98 -9.53 19.27
CA PRO A 76 -6.72 -8.30 18.93
C PRO A 76 -6.70 -7.24 20.04
N ARG A 77 -6.30 -7.59 21.25
CA ARG A 77 -6.28 -6.68 22.39
C ARG A 77 -4.94 -6.00 22.59
N SER A 78 -3.92 -6.37 21.82
CA SER A 78 -2.60 -5.77 21.98
C SER A 78 -2.61 -4.31 21.57
N ARG A 79 -2.38 -3.42 22.53
CA ARG A 79 -2.31 -1.99 22.27
C ARG A 79 -1.08 -1.65 21.41
N ALA A 80 0.04 -2.32 21.68
CA ALA A 80 1.27 -2.09 20.90
C ALA A 80 1.06 -2.41 19.43
N LEU A 81 0.39 -3.53 19.11
CA LEU A 81 0.12 -3.92 17.74
C LEU A 81 -0.85 -2.94 17.06
N ARG A 82 -1.89 -2.49 17.79
CA ARG A 82 -2.85 -1.53 17.22
C ARG A 82 -2.21 -0.18 16.94
N LEU A 83 -1.41 0.34 17.86
CA LEU A 83 -0.71 1.60 17.68
C LEU A 83 0.38 1.48 16.62
N GLY A 84 1.08 0.34 16.57
CA GLY A 84 2.04 0.04 15.52
C GLY A 84 1.39 0.01 14.15
N ALA A 85 0.21 -0.61 14.04
CA ALA A 85 -0.54 -0.64 12.79
C ALA A 85 -0.97 0.78 12.39
N LEU A 86 -1.40 1.59 13.34
CA LEU A 86 -1.79 2.97 13.08
C LEU A 86 -0.62 3.77 12.51
N ALA A 87 0.55 3.69 13.11
CA ALA A 87 1.75 4.38 12.64
C ALA A 87 2.17 3.86 11.26
N TYR A 88 2.18 2.55 11.10
CA TYR A 88 2.62 1.91 9.86
C TYR A 88 1.72 2.27 8.68
N THR A 89 0.41 2.14 8.86
CA THR A 89 -0.55 2.49 7.81
C THR A 89 -0.60 3.99 7.56
N GLY A 90 -0.39 4.80 8.60
CA GLY A 90 -0.31 6.25 8.46
C GLY A 90 0.86 6.68 7.57
N ILE A 91 2.02 6.07 7.75
CA ILE A 91 3.19 6.35 6.91
C ILE A 91 2.88 5.96 5.46
N GLY A 92 2.30 4.79 5.24
CA GLY A 92 1.91 4.36 3.90
C GLY A 92 0.90 5.28 3.25
N ALA A 93 -0.09 5.73 4.01
CA ALA A 93 -1.12 6.65 3.51
C ALA A 93 -0.52 8.01 3.13
N LEU A 94 0.38 8.54 3.93
CA LEU A 94 1.06 9.80 3.63
C LEU A 94 1.93 9.68 2.38
N TYR A 95 2.69 8.60 2.26
CA TYR A 95 3.48 8.38 1.06
C TYR A 95 2.59 8.25 -0.18
N SER A 96 1.44 7.59 -0.06
CA SER A 96 0.51 7.42 -1.17
C SER A 96 -0.10 8.76 -1.61
N ILE A 97 -0.38 9.66 -0.66
CA ILE A 97 -0.82 11.02 -1.00
C ILE A 97 0.25 11.73 -1.81
N TYR A 98 1.49 11.68 -1.36
CA TYR A 98 2.62 12.26 -2.08
C TYR A 98 2.74 11.66 -3.49
N ALA A 99 2.72 10.33 -3.59
CA ALA A 99 2.94 9.64 -4.86
C ALA A 99 1.83 9.94 -5.88
N ILE A 100 0.58 9.97 -5.45
CA ILE A 100 -0.54 10.18 -6.36
C ILE A 100 -0.69 11.67 -6.70
N PHE A 101 -0.77 12.54 -5.70
CA PHE A 101 -1.12 13.94 -5.95
C PHE A 101 0.07 14.77 -6.39
N TYR A 102 1.25 14.54 -5.85
CA TYR A 102 2.42 15.31 -6.24
C TYR A 102 3.13 14.69 -7.45
N VAL A 103 3.53 13.44 -7.35
CA VAL A 103 4.35 12.81 -8.39
C VAL A 103 3.53 12.54 -9.65
N GLN A 104 2.44 11.82 -9.53
CA GLN A 104 1.71 11.39 -10.73
C GLN A 104 0.88 12.50 -11.35
N LEU A 105 0.13 13.25 -10.57
CA LEU A 105 -0.73 14.30 -11.12
C LEU A 105 0.01 15.59 -11.44
N SER A 106 0.92 16.03 -10.56
CA SER A 106 1.58 17.34 -10.73
C SER A 106 2.87 17.25 -11.52
N VAL A 107 3.71 16.25 -11.29
CA VAL A 107 5.03 16.14 -11.94
C VAL A 107 4.91 15.40 -13.26
N LEU A 108 4.32 14.22 -13.25
CA LEU A 108 4.26 13.35 -14.42
C LEU A 108 3.04 13.60 -15.30
N GLY A 109 1.96 14.12 -14.73
CA GLY A 109 0.70 14.34 -15.46
C GLY A 109 0.03 13.04 -15.91
N ALA A 110 0.31 11.92 -15.26
CA ALA A 110 -0.21 10.62 -15.61
C ALA A 110 -0.50 9.81 -14.34
N LEU A 111 -1.53 8.96 -14.39
CA LEU A 111 -1.88 8.06 -13.30
C LEU A 111 -1.65 6.61 -13.72
N CYS A 112 -1.12 5.82 -12.80
CA CYS A 112 -1.00 4.37 -12.97
C CYS A 112 -2.11 3.70 -12.19
N GLN A 113 -2.92 2.85 -12.85
CA GLN A 113 -4.04 2.19 -12.17
C GLN A 113 -3.56 1.28 -11.04
N PHE A 114 -2.42 0.62 -11.19
CA PHE A 114 -1.87 -0.26 -10.16
C PHE A 114 -1.38 0.52 -8.94
N CYS A 115 -0.77 1.67 -9.17
CA CYS A 115 -0.37 2.57 -8.08
C CYS A 115 -1.58 3.16 -7.38
N LEU A 116 -2.64 3.47 -8.14
CA LEU A 116 -3.88 3.98 -7.58
C LEU A 116 -4.56 2.92 -6.70
N ILE A 117 -4.57 1.66 -7.13
CA ILE A 117 -5.10 0.55 -6.33
C ILE A 117 -4.33 0.45 -5.01
N SER A 118 -3.01 0.52 -5.07
CA SER A 118 -2.17 0.48 -3.87
C SER A 118 -2.45 1.66 -2.94
N ALA A 119 -2.60 2.86 -3.50
CA ALA A 119 -2.90 4.06 -2.71
C ALA A 119 -4.26 3.94 -2.02
N LEU A 120 -5.28 3.52 -2.75
CA LEU A 120 -6.62 3.33 -2.18
C LEU A 120 -6.58 2.27 -1.09
N THR A 121 -5.80 1.21 -1.27
CA THR A 121 -5.63 0.16 -0.28
C THR A 121 -4.97 0.69 0.99
N THR A 122 -3.91 1.51 0.88
CA THR A 122 -3.27 2.09 2.07
C THR A 122 -4.19 3.05 2.80
N TRP A 123 -4.98 3.85 2.08
CA TRP A 123 -5.94 4.74 2.70
C TRP A 123 -7.06 3.96 3.41
N ALA A 124 -7.53 2.87 2.82
CA ALA A 124 -8.51 2.00 3.45
C ALA A 124 -7.93 1.30 4.69
N LEU A 125 -6.67 0.86 4.63
CA LEU A 125 -5.98 0.28 5.78
C LEU A 125 -5.88 1.30 6.92
N PHE A 126 -5.49 2.52 6.61
CA PHE A 126 -5.36 3.58 7.61
C PHE A 126 -6.70 3.92 8.23
N GLY A 127 -7.74 4.10 7.41
CA GLY A 127 -9.08 4.38 7.90
C GLY A 127 -9.63 3.25 8.79
N THR A 128 -9.44 2.01 8.38
CA THR A 128 -9.85 0.85 9.17
C THR A 128 -9.09 0.78 10.49
N THR A 129 -7.80 1.10 10.47
CA THR A 129 -6.98 1.09 11.69
C THR A 129 -7.43 2.19 12.65
N ILE A 130 -7.73 3.39 12.14
CA ILE A 130 -8.26 4.48 12.96
C ILE A 130 -9.56 4.03 13.64
N TYR A 131 -10.47 3.46 12.87
CA TYR A 131 -11.74 2.96 13.40
C TYR A 131 -11.49 1.91 14.49
N TYR A 132 -10.59 0.97 14.23
CA TYR A 132 -10.28 -0.10 15.16
C TYR A 132 -9.70 0.44 16.47
N VAL A 133 -8.75 1.36 16.39
CA VAL A 133 -8.12 1.95 17.58
C VAL A 133 -9.15 2.75 18.39
N ARG A 134 -10.02 3.51 17.71
CA ARG A 134 -11.02 4.33 18.39
C ARG A 134 -12.13 3.48 19.02
N SER A 135 -12.51 2.38 18.38
CA SER A 135 -13.56 1.50 18.87
C SER A 135 -13.11 0.62 20.04
N ASN A 136 -11.83 0.35 20.13
CA ASN A 136 -11.26 -0.54 21.15
C ASN A 136 -10.35 0.22 22.08
N ARG A 137 -10.85 1.29 22.64
CA ARG A 137 -10.11 2.09 23.64
C ARG A 137 -9.97 1.29 24.93
N LEU A 138 -8.82 0.85 25.21
CA LEU A 138 -8.51 0.18 26.47
C LEU A 138 -7.20 0.69 27.02
#